data_1ffed15ae6e7adb972c61139f737c924
#
_entry.id   1ffed15ae6e7adb972c61139f737c924
#
_cell.length_a   1.000
_cell.length_b   1.000
_cell.length_c   1.000
_cell.angle_alpha   90.00
_cell.angle_beta   90.00
_cell.angle_gamma   90.00
#
_symmetry.space_group_name_H-M   'P 1'
#
loop_
_entity.id
_entity.type
_entity.pdbx_description
1 polymer ?
#
loop_
_entity_poly.entity_id
_entity_poly.type
_entity_poly.pdbx_seq_one_letter_code
_entity_poly.pdbx_strand_id
1 'polypeptide(L)'
;IFMKRAYIALTFLLLAITIVVPTKAQNITQCKYKKALVIGAHPDDPETIAGGTMLVLKGLGCEVVSVYLTSGEAGISGKDATEAAAIRHRESAEACRIMGIRHIFMNQVDGNTEITKERYEQMKCIIESEKPDIVFTHWPIDSHRDHRACSALVYDAWRQLDHSFDLFYAEAMSGLQSQNFVPTDYVNIDSVVNKKHEACLC
;
A
#
# COMPACT_ATOMS: atom_id res chain seq x y z
N ILE A 1 -44.86 -1.78 58.81
CA ILE A 1 -45.14 -1.05 57.57
C ILE A 1 -43.99 -1.29 56.64
N PHE A 2 -44.17 -2.23 55.69
CA PHE A 2 -43.13 -2.53 54.67
C PHE A 2 -43.50 -1.78 53.39
N MET A 3 -42.69 -0.81 52.98
CA MET A 3 -42.78 -0.20 51.66
C MET A 3 -41.96 -1.00 50.64
N LYS A 4 -42.60 -1.65 49.68
CA LYS A 4 -41.97 -2.25 48.49
C LYS A 4 -41.62 -1.16 47.51
N ARG A 5 -40.32 -0.98 47.23
CA ARG A 5 -39.85 -0.15 46.10
C ARG A 5 -40.00 -0.96 44.81
N ALA A 6 -40.81 -0.51 43.89
CA ALA A 6 -40.88 -1.03 42.53
C ALA A 6 -39.76 -0.43 41.72
N TYR A 7 -38.83 -1.27 41.19
CA TYR A 7 -37.82 -0.87 40.21
C TYR A 7 -38.47 -0.98 38.83
N ILE A 8 -38.67 0.15 38.17
CA ILE A 8 -39.02 0.20 36.75
C ILE A 8 -37.69 0.06 35.98
N ALA A 9 -37.49 -1.12 35.40
CA ALA A 9 -36.36 -1.35 34.47
C ALA A 9 -36.73 -0.74 33.11
N LEU A 10 -36.12 0.42 32.79
CA LEU A 10 -36.27 1.06 31.50
C LEU A 10 -35.25 0.39 30.54
N THR A 11 -35.72 -0.57 29.76
CA THR A 11 -34.91 -1.21 28.71
C THR A 11 -34.85 -0.27 27.52
N PHE A 12 -33.71 0.42 27.34
CA PHE A 12 -33.43 1.13 26.10
C PHE A 12 -33.03 0.12 25.01
N LEU A 13 -33.93 -0.14 24.09
CA LEU A 13 -33.66 -0.87 22.88
C LEU A 13 -32.93 0.09 21.90
N LEU A 14 -31.58 0.06 21.90
CA LEU A 14 -30.76 0.75 20.89
C LEU A 14 -30.93 0.02 19.56
N LEU A 15 -31.82 0.55 18.71
CA LEU A 15 -31.92 0.13 17.32
C LEU A 15 -30.72 0.72 16.56
N ALA A 16 -29.65 -0.06 16.41
CA ALA A 16 -28.53 0.29 15.56
C ALA A 16 -29.00 0.23 14.09
N ILE A 17 -29.40 1.37 13.54
CA ILE A 17 -29.63 1.50 12.10
C ILE A 17 -28.24 1.54 11.44
N THR A 18 -27.78 0.41 10.94
CA THR A 18 -26.64 0.36 10.03
C THR A 18 -27.07 1.00 8.72
N ILE A 19 -26.72 2.26 8.53
CA ILE A 19 -26.85 2.93 7.24
C ILE A 19 -25.76 2.32 6.35
N VAL A 20 -26.14 1.33 5.54
CA VAL A 20 -25.32 0.88 4.43
C VAL A 20 -25.38 1.98 3.38
N VAL A 21 -24.38 2.87 3.39
CA VAL A 21 -24.21 3.84 2.31
C VAL A 21 -23.72 3.04 1.10
N PRO A 22 -24.49 2.94 0.00
CA PRO A 22 -24.00 2.28 -1.19
C PRO A 22 -22.86 3.13 -1.75
N THR A 23 -21.63 2.63 -1.63
CA THR A 23 -20.50 3.21 -2.34
C THR A 23 -20.74 3.01 -3.84
N LYS A 24 -21.16 4.05 -4.53
CA LYS A 24 -21.21 4.05 -6.00
C LYS A 24 -19.76 3.89 -6.48
N ALA A 25 -19.45 2.75 -7.07
CA ALA A 25 -18.24 2.61 -7.89
C ALA A 25 -18.29 3.71 -8.96
N GLN A 26 -17.42 4.70 -8.85
CA GLN A 26 -17.31 5.72 -9.87
C GLN A 26 -16.58 5.08 -11.06
N ASN A 27 -17.23 5.02 -12.21
CA ASN A 27 -16.56 4.75 -13.47
C ASN A 27 -15.63 5.92 -13.75
N ILE A 28 -14.35 5.79 -13.38
CA ILE A 28 -13.33 6.80 -13.66
C ILE A 28 -13.03 6.70 -15.16
N THR A 29 -13.62 7.55 -15.95
CA THR A 29 -13.36 7.66 -17.40
C THR A 29 -12.18 8.57 -17.72
N GLN A 30 -11.69 9.33 -16.74
CA GLN A 30 -10.57 10.24 -16.88
C GLN A 30 -9.76 10.31 -15.58
N CYS A 31 -8.47 10.01 -15.66
CA CYS A 31 -7.58 10.11 -14.52
C CYS A 31 -7.23 11.57 -14.23
N LYS A 32 -7.46 12.03 -12.99
CA LYS A 32 -6.97 13.35 -12.55
C LYS A 32 -5.45 13.35 -12.26
N TYR A 33 -4.86 12.17 -12.08
CA TYR A 33 -3.45 12.00 -11.77
C TYR A 33 -2.62 11.74 -13.02
N LYS A 34 -1.47 12.38 -13.12
CA LYS A 34 -0.50 12.19 -14.21
C LYS A 34 0.54 11.16 -13.82
N LYS A 35 0.89 11.11 -12.53
CA LYS A 35 1.92 10.22 -12.01
C LYS A 35 1.56 9.63 -10.65
N ALA A 36 1.75 8.33 -10.53
CA ALA A 36 1.53 7.56 -9.32
C ALA A 36 2.80 6.83 -8.88
N LEU A 37 3.12 6.87 -7.60
CA LEU A 37 4.09 5.98 -6.97
C LEU A 37 3.38 4.94 -6.12
N VAL A 38 3.85 3.70 -6.18
CA VAL A 38 3.47 2.65 -5.22
C VAL A 38 4.74 2.20 -4.51
N ILE A 39 4.81 2.48 -3.22
CA ILE A 39 6.02 2.31 -2.41
C ILE A 39 5.77 1.16 -1.42
N GLY A 40 6.41 0.03 -1.67
CA GLY A 40 6.39 -1.17 -0.83
C GLY A 40 7.73 -1.44 -0.17
N ALA A 41 7.73 -2.30 0.83
CA ALA A 41 8.95 -2.70 1.54
C ALA A 41 9.78 -3.68 0.72
N HIS A 42 9.13 -4.66 0.08
CA HIS A 42 9.81 -5.75 -0.62
C HIS A 42 9.39 -5.83 -2.09
N PRO A 43 10.21 -6.47 -2.95
CA PRO A 43 9.78 -6.89 -4.28
C PRO A 43 8.60 -7.86 -4.17
N ASP A 44 7.45 -7.49 -4.66
CA ASP A 44 6.09 -8.07 -4.63
C ASP A 44 5.04 -7.21 -3.91
N ASP A 45 5.42 -6.40 -2.93
CA ASP A 45 4.46 -5.59 -2.18
C ASP A 45 3.64 -4.64 -3.06
N PRO A 46 4.25 -3.78 -3.93
CA PRO A 46 3.48 -2.89 -4.79
C PRO A 46 2.48 -3.64 -5.67
N GLU A 47 2.89 -4.77 -6.24
CA GLU A 47 2.09 -5.63 -7.10
C GLU A 47 0.93 -6.25 -6.31
N THR A 48 1.18 -6.67 -5.08
CA THR A 48 0.20 -7.30 -4.21
C THR A 48 -0.83 -6.31 -3.68
N ILE A 49 -0.36 -5.21 -3.06
CA ILE A 49 -1.23 -4.25 -2.37
C ILE A 49 -2.01 -3.35 -3.33
N ALA A 50 -1.43 -2.99 -4.48
CA ALA A 50 -2.02 -2.02 -5.38
C ALA A 50 -1.92 -2.39 -6.89
N GLY A 51 -1.48 -3.59 -7.26
CA GLY A 51 -1.24 -3.95 -8.67
C GLY A 51 -2.43 -3.75 -9.60
N GLY A 52 -3.64 -4.07 -9.13
CA GLY A 52 -4.86 -3.77 -9.89
C GLY A 52 -5.10 -2.28 -10.09
N THR A 53 -4.92 -1.49 -9.03
CA THR A 53 -5.02 -0.02 -9.08
C THR A 53 -3.95 0.58 -10.02
N MET A 54 -2.72 0.08 -9.96
CA MET A 54 -1.62 0.48 -10.84
C MET A 54 -1.97 0.26 -12.31
N LEU A 55 -2.53 -0.91 -12.65
CA LEU A 55 -2.96 -1.23 -14.01
C LEU A 55 -4.12 -0.36 -14.50
N VAL A 56 -5.09 -0.06 -13.63
CA VAL A 56 -6.19 0.86 -13.94
C VAL A 56 -5.65 2.26 -14.20
N LEU A 57 -4.81 2.81 -13.32
CA LEU A 57 -4.18 4.13 -13.50
C LEU A 57 -3.35 4.19 -14.78
N LYS A 58 -2.56 3.14 -15.04
CA LYS A 58 -1.78 3.03 -16.29
C LYS A 58 -2.68 3.04 -17.53
N GLY A 59 -3.78 2.28 -17.50
CA GLY A 59 -4.77 2.24 -18.57
C GLY A 59 -5.46 3.59 -18.84
N LEU A 60 -5.52 4.46 -17.82
CA LEU A 60 -6.04 5.82 -17.90
C LEU A 60 -4.97 6.86 -18.28
N GLY A 61 -3.77 6.43 -18.65
CA GLY A 61 -2.68 7.29 -19.10
C GLY A 61 -1.79 7.86 -18.00
N CYS A 62 -1.94 7.41 -16.75
CA CYS A 62 -1.07 7.78 -15.65
C CYS A 62 0.32 7.09 -15.79
N GLU A 63 1.40 7.81 -15.57
CA GLU A 63 2.72 7.20 -15.36
C GLU A 63 2.73 6.52 -13.99
N VAL A 64 3.12 5.24 -13.94
CA VAL A 64 3.15 4.47 -12.68
C VAL A 64 4.55 3.96 -12.42
N VAL A 65 5.00 4.07 -11.16
CA VAL A 65 6.32 3.62 -10.72
C VAL A 65 6.18 2.82 -9.45
N SER A 66 6.74 1.60 -9.43
CA SER A 66 6.96 0.84 -8.20
C SER A 66 8.26 1.27 -7.52
N VAL A 67 8.22 1.41 -6.19
CA VAL A 67 9.42 1.68 -5.38
C VAL A 67 9.52 0.59 -4.32
N TYR A 68 10.68 -0.07 -4.26
CA TYR A 68 10.96 -1.11 -3.28
C TYR A 68 11.98 -0.60 -2.26
N LEU A 69 11.64 -0.67 -0.97
CA LEU A 69 12.52 -0.20 0.10
C LEU A 69 13.76 -1.09 0.22
N THR A 70 13.59 -2.42 0.07
CA THR A 70 14.65 -3.43 0.16
C THR A 70 14.81 -4.18 -1.16
N SER A 71 15.84 -5.02 -1.24
CA SER A 71 16.06 -5.95 -2.36
C SER A 71 15.40 -7.32 -2.15
N GLY A 72 14.69 -7.54 -1.03
CA GLY A 72 14.06 -8.83 -0.72
C GLY A 72 15.06 -9.97 -0.46
N GLU A 73 16.27 -9.64 -0.02
CA GLU A 73 17.38 -10.57 0.11
C GLU A 73 17.22 -11.62 1.22
N ALA A 74 16.27 -11.42 2.14
CA ALA A 74 15.89 -12.41 3.15
C ALA A 74 14.69 -13.28 2.74
N GLY A 75 14.05 -12.99 1.60
CA GLY A 75 12.77 -13.58 1.19
C GLY A 75 12.85 -15.00 0.62
N ILE A 76 14.04 -15.55 0.33
CA ILE A 76 14.18 -16.86 -0.33
C ILE A 76 14.95 -17.84 0.57
N SER A 77 14.23 -18.83 1.10
CA SER A 77 14.83 -19.86 1.97
C SER A 77 15.93 -20.66 1.22
N GLY A 78 17.06 -20.88 1.90
CA GLY A 78 18.18 -21.67 1.37
C GLY A 78 19.07 -20.97 0.35
N LYS A 79 18.84 -19.68 0.10
CA LYS A 79 19.70 -18.82 -0.72
C LYS A 79 20.50 -17.87 0.15
N ASP A 80 21.73 -17.53 -0.29
CA ASP A 80 22.43 -16.40 0.31
C ASP A 80 21.79 -15.06 -0.11
N ALA A 81 22.09 -14.00 0.63
CA ALA A 81 21.48 -12.69 0.42
C ALA A 81 21.71 -12.13 -1.01
N THR A 82 22.90 -12.36 -1.59
CA THR A 82 23.22 -11.88 -2.93
C THR A 82 22.44 -12.62 -4.00
N GLU A 83 22.33 -13.95 -3.87
CA GLU A 83 21.58 -14.79 -4.79
C GLU A 83 20.07 -14.46 -4.69
N ALA A 84 19.55 -14.35 -3.44
CA ALA A 84 18.16 -13.99 -3.20
C ALA A 84 17.82 -12.62 -3.79
N ALA A 85 18.61 -11.58 -3.53
CA ALA A 85 18.43 -10.25 -4.10
C ALA A 85 18.41 -10.28 -5.64
N ALA A 86 19.36 -11.02 -6.26
CA ALA A 86 19.41 -11.14 -7.71
C ALA A 86 18.16 -11.82 -8.32
N ILE A 87 17.56 -12.78 -7.61
CA ILE A 87 16.32 -13.42 -8.02
C ILE A 87 15.18 -12.42 -7.90
N ARG A 88 15.01 -11.79 -6.71
CA ARG A 88 13.93 -10.83 -6.43
C ARG A 88 13.95 -9.61 -7.38
N HIS A 89 15.15 -9.14 -7.76
CA HIS A 89 15.30 -8.09 -8.77
C HIS A 89 14.81 -8.52 -10.15
N ARG A 90 15.04 -9.78 -10.57
CA ARG A 90 14.52 -10.29 -11.85
C ARG A 90 12.99 -10.44 -11.82
N GLU A 91 12.45 -10.96 -10.74
CA GLU A 91 10.99 -11.12 -10.55
C GLU A 91 10.30 -9.75 -10.61
N SER A 92 10.76 -8.76 -9.85
CA SER A 92 10.17 -7.42 -9.88
C SER A 92 10.35 -6.71 -11.22
N ALA A 93 11.47 -6.90 -11.91
CA ALA A 93 11.68 -6.36 -13.26
C ALA A 93 10.70 -6.98 -14.26
N GLU A 94 10.45 -8.29 -14.17
CA GLU A 94 9.48 -8.99 -15.02
C GLU A 94 8.04 -8.58 -14.71
N ALA A 95 7.66 -8.47 -13.43
CA ALA A 95 6.36 -7.96 -13.01
C ALA A 95 6.11 -6.54 -13.56
N CYS A 96 7.09 -5.65 -13.40
CA CYS A 96 7.01 -4.30 -13.95
C CYS A 96 6.94 -4.28 -15.47
N ARG A 97 7.65 -5.18 -16.18
CA ARG A 97 7.57 -5.34 -17.64
C ARG A 97 6.17 -5.75 -18.08
N ILE A 98 5.57 -6.75 -17.41
CA ILE A 98 4.19 -7.20 -17.66
C ILE A 98 3.22 -6.05 -17.47
N MET A 99 3.36 -5.29 -16.39
CA MET A 99 2.47 -4.16 -16.09
C MET A 99 2.74 -2.94 -16.98
N GLY A 100 3.90 -2.86 -17.66
CA GLY A 100 4.31 -1.72 -18.48
C GLY A 100 4.67 -0.49 -17.66
N ILE A 101 5.27 -0.69 -16.49
CA ILE A 101 5.70 0.35 -15.55
C ILE A 101 7.20 0.28 -15.31
N ARG A 102 7.78 1.28 -14.66
CA ARG A 102 9.17 1.24 -14.20
C ARG A 102 9.26 1.06 -12.69
N HIS A 103 10.48 0.77 -12.20
CA HIS A 103 10.71 0.56 -10.76
C HIS A 103 12.00 1.22 -10.28
N ILE A 104 12.08 1.40 -8.96
CA ILE A 104 13.22 1.98 -8.23
C ILE A 104 13.48 1.12 -6.99
N PHE A 105 14.74 0.84 -6.68
CA PHE A 105 15.18 0.22 -5.44
C PHE A 105 15.86 1.25 -4.53
N MET A 106 15.51 1.23 -3.23
CA MET A 106 16.16 2.06 -2.21
C MET A 106 17.33 1.35 -1.51
N ASN A 107 17.48 0.05 -1.73
CA ASN A 107 18.59 -0.78 -1.24
C ASN A 107 18.78 -0.74 0.29
N GLN A 108 17.69 -0.68 1.07
CA GLN A 108 17.76 -1.00 2.48
C GLN A 108 17.82 -2.53 2.66
N VAL A 109 18.29 -2.99 3.81
CA VAL A 109 18.44 -4.42 4.11
C VAL A 109 17.10 -5.01 4.53
N ASP A 110 16.66 -6.07 3.84
CA ASP A 110 15.44 -6.80 4.16
C ASP A 110 15.50 -7.41 5.56
N GLY A 111 14.43 -7.23 6.34
CA GLY A 111 14.37 -7.62 7.76
C GLY A 111 15.16 -6.71 8.71
N ASN A 112 15.90 -5.72 8.19
CA ASN A 112 16.68 -4.77 8.98
C ASN A 112 16.58 -3.34 8.45
N THR A 113 15.37 -2.94 8.02
CA THR A 113 15.10 -1.58 7.57
C THR A 113 15.27 -0.57 8.70
N GLU A 114 15.76 0.60 8.36
CA GLU A 114 16.09 1.67 9.30
C GLU A 114 15.22 2.91 9.07
N ILE A 115 14.93 3.60 10.18
CA ILE A 115 14.23 4.89 10.20
C ILE A 115 15.20 5.92 10.78
N THR A 116 16.26 6.24 10.00
CA THR A 116 17.24 7.25 10.35
C THR A 116 16.98 8.54 9.58
N LYS A 117 17.66 9.62 9.98
CA LYS A 117 17.57 10.90 9.27
C LYS A 117 17.95 10.73 7.79
N GLU A 118 18.97 9.96 7.50
CA GLU A 118 19.45 9.69 6.15
C GLU A 118 18.40 8.95 5.32
N ARG A 119 17.68 8.01 5.94
CA ARG A 119 16.61 7.24 5.27
C ARG A 119 15.38 8.10 5.01
N TYR A 120 15.03 9.01 5.92
CA TYR A 120 13.99 10.00 5.67
C TYR A 120 14.34 10.91 4.48
N GLU A 121 15.55 11.44 4.44
CA GLU A 121 15.99 12.28 3.31
C GLU A 121 16.04 11.49 2.00
N GLN A 122 16.47 10.22 2.02
CA GLN A 122 16.48 9.36 0.83
C GLN A 122 15.06 9.17 0.28
N MET A 123 14.09 8.83 1.12
CA MET A 123 12.68 8.67 0.70
C MET A 123 12.13 10.00 0.14
N LYS A 124 12.35 11.08 0.84
CA LYS A 124 11.93 12.41 0.41
C LYS A 124 12.52 12.79 -0.94
N CYS A 125 13.84 12.59 -1.15
CA CYS A 125 14.50 12.89 -2.42
C CYS A 125 13.91 12.09 -3.59
N ILE A 126 13.58 10.80 -3.39
CA ILE A 126 12.94 9.99 -4.42
C ILE A 126 11.56 10.58 -4.77
N ILE A 127 10.70 10.82 -3.77
CA ILE A 127 9.35 11.35 -4.01
C ILE A 127 9.43 12.74 -4.66
N GLU A 128 10.30 13.61 -4.17
CA GLU A 128 10.49 14.96 -4.72
C GLU A 128 11.00 14.94 -6.17
N SER A 129 11.91 14.01 -6.51
CA SER A 129 12.42 13.87 -7.88
C SER A 129 11.38 13.33 -8.84
N GLU A 130 10.53 12.42 -8.37
CA GLU A 130 9.48 11.80 -9.16
C GLU A 130 8.24 12.70 -9.34
N LYS A 131 7.98 13.59 -8.39
CA LYS A 131 6.86 14.54 -8.42
C LYS A 131 5.51 13.85 -8.67
N PRO A 132 5.12 12.87 -7.84
CA PRO A 132 3.86 12.18 -8.02
C PRO A 132 2.67 13.07 -7.64
N ASP A 133 1.52 12.82 -8.25
CA ASP A 133 0.24 13.39 -7.83
C ASP A 133 -0.43 12.51 -6.75
N ILE A 134 -0.09 11.21 -6.73
CA ILE A 134 -0.65 10.23 -5.80
C ILE A 134 0.41 9.19 -5.42
N VAL A 135 0.42 8.82 -4.13
CA VAL A 135 1.29 7.77 -3.59
C VAL A 135 0.46 6.76 -2.82
N PHE A 136 0.74 5.48 -3.05
CA PHE A 136 0.23 4.36 -2.26
C PHE A 136 1.37 3.73 -1.47
N THR A 137 1.10 3.34 -0.22
CA THR A 137 2.08 2.64 0.62
C THR A 137 1.37 1.74 1.64
N HIS A 138 2.14 1.03 2.45
CA HIS A 138 1.63 0.17 3.50
C HIS A 138 0.85 0.93 4.58
N TRP A 139 -0.14 0.24 5.16
CA TRP A 139 -0.81 0.69 6.37
C TRP A 139 0.17 0.75 7.55
N PRO A 140 0.14 1.81 8.38
CA PRO A 140 1.15 2.00 9.44
C PRO A 140 1.06 1.01 10.60
N ILE A 141 -0.06 0.30 10.77
CA ILE A 141 -0.24 -0.74 11.79
C ILE A 141 -0.24 -2.10 11.10
N ASP A 142 0.95 -2.59 10.81
CA ASP A 142 1.20 -3.86 10.12
C ASP A 142 2.03 -4.79 11.00
N SER A 143 1.84 -6.11 10.89
CA SER A 143 2.62 -7.10 11.61
C SER A 143 4.08 -7.12 11.14
N HIS A 144 4.35 -6.82 9.86
CA HIS A 144 5.70 -6.78 9.32
C HIS A 144 6.42 -5.45 9.65
N ARG A 145 7.59 -5.55 10.27
CA ARG A 145 8.37 -4.37 10.70
C ARG A 145 8.77 -3.47 9.54
N ASP A 146 9.15 -4.04 8.39
CA ASP A 146 9.62 -3.29 7.24
C ASP A 146 8.47 -2.54 6.55
N HIS A 147 7.25 -3.09 6.57
CA HIS A 147 6.05 -2.38 6.12
C HIS A 147 5.80 -1.12 6.96
N ARG A 148 5.92 -1.25 8.31
CA ARG A 148 5.77 -0.09 9.20
C ARG A 148 6.86 0.95 8.98
N ALA A 149 8.12 0.51 8.77
CA ALA A 149 9.23 1.41 8.45
C ALA A 149 8.99 2.14 7.13
N CYS A 150 8.59 1.41 6.07
CA CYS A 150 8.23 1.97 4.77
C CYS A 150 7.13 3.02 4.90
N SER A 151 6.04 2.70 5.59
CA SER A 151 4.92 3.60 5.85
C SER A 151 5.36 4.88 6.58
N ALA A 152 6.21 4.76 7.61
CA ALA A 152 6.71 5.89 8.38
C ALA A 152 7.58 6.84 7.53
N LEU A 153 8.46 6.27 6.71
CA LEU A 153 9.32 7.04 5.80
C LEU A 153 8.50 7.82 4.76
N VAL A 154 7.49 7.18 4.17
CA VAL A 154 6.60 7.83 3.19
C VAL A 154 5.75 8.92 3.84
N TYR A 155 5.19 8.65 5.03
CA TYR A 155 4.40 9.64 5.75
C TYR A 155 5.21 10.88 6.12
N ASP A 156 6.46 10.71 6.58
CA ASP A 156 7.33 11.82 6.90
C ASP A 156 7.70 12.64 5.65
N ALA A 157 7.99 11.99 4.52
CA ALA A 157 8.22 12.65 3.25
C ALA A 157 7.00 13.47 2.80
N TRP A 158 5.78 12.91 2.93
CA TRP A 158 4.53 13.62 2.65
C TRP A 158 4.36 14.87 3.52
N ARG A 159 4.72 14.79 4.80
CA ARG A 159 4.71 15.93 5.72
C ARG A 159 5.74 17.00 5.33
N GLN A 160 6.95 16.59 4.99
CA GLN A 160 8.04 17.51 4.62
C GLN A 160 7.84 18.16 3.24
N LEU A 161 7.07 17.54 2.36
CA LEU A 161 6.73 18.07 1.03
C LEU A 161 5.38 18.82 1.02
N ASP A 162 4.95 19.34 2.17
CA ASP A 162 3.75 20.15 2.34
C ASP A 162 2.47 19.51 1.78
N HIS A 163 2.36 18.17 1.91
CA HIS A 163 1.22 17.40 1.41
C HIS A 163 0.99 17.58 -0.11
N SER A 164 2.06 17.67 -0.87
CA SER A 164 2.03 17.98 -2.31
C SER A 164 1.42 16.90 -3.21
N PHE A 165 1.08 15.74 -2.65
CA PHE A 165 0.44 14.60 -3.33
C PHE A 165 -0.65 13.97 -2.45
N ASP A 166 -1.59 13.28 -3.06
CA ASP A 166 -2.58 12.48 -2.34
C ASP A 166 -1.90 11.20 -1.80
N LEU A 167 -1.98 10.95 -0.49
CA LEU A 167 -1.42 9.76 0.14
C LEU A 167 -2.52 8.75 0.49
N PHE A 168 -2.39 7.52 -0.02
CA PHE A 168 -3.26 6.40 0.30
C PHE A 168 -2.50 5.25 0.92
N TYR A 169 -3.14 4.61 1.88
CA TYR A 169 -2.65 3.37 2.48
C TYR A 169 -3.38 2.18 1.87
N ALA A 170 -2.63 1.11 1.62
CA ALA A 170 -3.17 -0.13 1.11
C ALA A 170 -2.97 -1.28 2.10
N GLU A 171 -3.92 -2.22 2.09
CA GLU A 171 -3.88 -3.40 2.93
C GLU A 171 -2.92 -4.44 2.33
N ALA A 172 -2.06 -5.00 3.18
CA ALA A 172 -1.29 -6.19 2.86
C ALA A 172 -1.99 -7.42 3.47
N MET A 173 -2.24 -8.44 2.65
CA MET A 173 -2.82 -9.72 3.07
C MET A 173 -4.07 -9.64 3.98
N SER A 174 -5.17 -9.21 3.41
CA SER A 174 -6.57 -9.37 3.90
C SER A 174 -6.74 -9.57 5.41
N GLY A 175 -6.40 -8.54 6.21
CA GLY A 175 -6.63 -8.52 7.65
C GLY A 175 -5.68 -9.35 8.51
N LEU A 176 -4.74 -10.09 7.92
CA LEU A 176 -3.74 -10.86 8.68
C LEU A 176 -2.51 -10.02 9.02
N GLN A 177 -2.04 -9.19 8.10
CA GLN A 177 -0.90 -8.32 8.29
C GLN A 177 -1.31 -6.91 8.72
N SER A 178 -2.17 -6.25 7.94
CA SER A 178 -2.65 -4.91 8.24
C SER A 178 -3.70 -4.96 9.34
N GLN A 179 -3.32 -4.50 10.54
CA GLN A 179 -4.19 -4.56 11.70
C GLN A 179 -5.13 -3.36 11.76
N ASN A 180 -6.41 -3.61 12.05
CA ASN A 180 -7.45 -2.59 12.15
C ASN A 180 -7.58 -1.72 10.88
N PHE A 181 -7.18 -2.23 9.73
CA PHE A 181 -7.38 -1.55 8.46
C PHE A 181 -8.88 -1.56 8.10
N VAL A 182 -9.43 -0.38 7.88
CA VAL A 182 -10.82 -0.23 7.42
C VAL A 182 -10.76 0.54 6.09
N PRO A 183 -11.01 -0.14 4.96
CA PRO A 183 -10.93 0.52 3.66
C PRO A 183 -12.01 1.59 3.51
N THR A 184 -11.63 2.75 3.00
CA THR A 184 -12.54 3.86 2.67
C THR A 184 -12.79 3.98 1.17
N ASP A 185 -11.83 3.50 0.37
CA ASP A 185 -11.84 3.61 -1.08
C ASP A 185 -11.63 2.24 -1.72
N TYR A 186 -12.35 2.01 -2.82
CA TYR A 186 -12.30 0.75 -3.58
C TYR A 186 -12.10 1.04 -5.06
N VAL A 187 -11.23 0.28 -5.69
CA VAL A 187 -11.00 0.34 -7.14
C VAL A 187 -11.51 -0.93 -7.78
N ASN A 188 -12.38 -0.82 -8.78
CA ASN A 188 -12.78 -1.96 -9.60
C ASN A 188 -11.63 -2.37 -10.51
N ILE A 189 -11.12 -3.59 -10.33
CA ILE A 189 -10.00 -4.15 -11.09
C ILE A 189 -10.41 -5.32 -11.99
N ASP A 190 -11.70 -5.58 -12.19
CA ASP A 190 -12.20 -6.74 -12.94
C ASP A 190 -11.57 -6.84 -14.33
N SER A 191 -11.42 -5.71 -15.01
CA SER A 191 -10.83 -5.67 -16.36
C SER A 191 -9.33 -5.96 -16.42
N VAL A 192 -8.63 -5.92 -15.28
CA VAL A 192 -7.17 -6.04 -15.22
C VAL A 192 -6.69 -7.16 -14.26
N VAL A 193 -7.61 -7.86 -13.60
CA VAL A 193 -7.29 -8.85 -12.56
C VAL A 193 -6.37 -9.96 -13.07
N ASN A 194 -6.58 -10.45 -14.27
CA ASN A 194 -5.75 -11.51 -14.85
C ASN A 194 -4.31 -11.01 -15.07
N LYS A 195 -4.15 -9.78 -15.55
CA LYS A 195 -2.84 -9.19 -15.73
C LYS A 195 -2.13 -8.90 -14.40
N LYS A 196 -2.88 -8.51 -13.36
CA LYS A 196 -2.36 -8.42 -12.00
C LYS A 196 -1.82 -9.78 -11.53
N HIS A 197 -2.61 -10.85 -11.69
CA HIS A 197 -2.18 -12.19 -11.29
C HIS A 197 -0.93 -12.65 -12.05
N GLU A 198 -0.86 -12.39 -13.36
CA GLU A 198 0.33 -12.68 -14.17
C GLU A 198 1.57 -11.98 -13.60
N ALA A 199 1.48 -10.70 -13.23
CA ALA A 199 2.58 -9.95 -12.65
C ALA A 199 2.96 -10.43 -11.24
N CYS A 200 2.03 -10.94 -10.44
CA CYS A 200 2.31 -11.46 -9.10
C CYS A 200 2.87 -12.89 -9.09
N LEU A 201 2.89 -13.59 -10.23
CA LEU A 201 3.35 -14.98 -10.37
C LEU A 201 4.73 -15.10 -11.03
N CYS A 202 5.45 -14.00 -11.20
CA CYS A 202 6.78 -13.94 -11.81
C CYS A 202 7.88 -14.53 -10.93
#